data_ea74923be8c7358c98731ea6119771a3
#
_entry.id   ea74923be8c7358c98731ea6119771a3
#
_cell.length_a   1.000
_cell.length_b   1.000
_cell.length_c   1.000
_cell.angle_alpha   90.00
_cell.angle_beta   90.00
_cell.angle_gamma   90.00
#
_symmetry.space_group_name_H-M   'P 1'
#
loop_
_entity.id
_entity.type
_entity.pdbx_description
1 polymer ?
#
loop_
_entity_poly.entity_id
_entity_poly.type
_entity_poly.pdbx_seq_one_letter_code
_entity_poly.pdbx_strand_id
1 'polypeptide(L)'
;GLTVAEILAESATSNEEGISSPDELEEQMTEERRGRLEKLTLAVRAGVSISTKVLVGRVHEQIIREVVSGGHDLVLKPAEGSKRLKQRLFGDNDTRLMKDSPCPVLLIRTIPSPPYRHRRICAALYQDEKPGGQRDDRKLINRRILEHAGWLANVQFAEFHVIHAWEAYGEQDLQSGFSPFQFDAENYVAQEQKRNREALETMLAQLRESRNTAMVPVFNPVCHMIKGSHRDAIISKAIELEADLVVVGSEKSSGITSLIVDSTATTIARQLSCSVMMVKPADAVADDVGLD
;
A
#
# COMPACT_ATOMS: atom_id res chain seq x y z
N GLY A 1 -2.04 -20.55 -4.53
CA GLY A 1 -1.23 -21.06 -3.42
C GLY A 1 -0.63 -19.92 -2.59
N LEU A 2 -0.12 -20.24 -1.42
CA LEU A 2 0.61 -19.30 -0.55
C LEU A 2 2.08 -19.73 -0.48
N THR A 3 3.00 -18.82 -0.78
CA THR A 3 4.43 -19.03 -0.54
C THR A 3 4.82 -18.28 0.73
N VAL A 4 5.39 -18.97 1.71
CA VAL A 4 5.97 -18.38 2.91
C VAL A 4 7.48 -18.41 2.76
N ALA A 5 8.10 -17.22 2.72
CA ALA A 5 9.54 -17.08 2.59
C ALA A 5 10.15 -16.41 3.82
N GLU A 6 11.26 -16.93 4.28
CA GLU A 6 12.16 -16.28 5.24
C GLU A 6 13.45 -15.90 4.51
N ILE A 7 13.91 -14.66 4.71
CA ILE A 7 15.09 -14.17 4.01
C ILE A 7 16.22 -14.00 5.00
N LEU A 8 17.32 -14.69 4.74
CA LEU A 8 18.57 -14.52 5.44
C LEU A 8 19.30 -13.33 4.80
N ALA A 9 19.52 -12.26 5.58
CA ALA A 9 20.42 -11.21 5.16
C ALA A 9 21.85 -11.78 5.07
N GLU A 10 22.59 -11.41 4.03
CA GLU A 10 24.02 -11.67 3.97
C GLU A 10 24.66 -11.13 5.25
N SER A 11 24.98 -12.01 6.19
CA SER A 11 25.67 -11.61 7.40
C SER A 11 27.14 -11.36 7.07
N ALA A 12 27.61 -10.16 7.40
CA ALA A 12 29.04 -9.97 7.57
C ALA A 12 29.53 -11.04 8.57
N THR A 13 30.44 -11.86 8.12
CA THR A 13 31.04 -12.96 8.85
C THR A 13 31.52 -12.51 10.24
N SER A 14 30.75 -12.85 11.28
CA SER A 14 31.28 -12.90 12.63
C SER A 14 31.88 -14.29 12.81
N ASN A 15 33.20 -14.34 13.07
CA ASN A 15 33.90 -15.53 13.42
C ASN A 15 33.30 -16.15 14.69
N GLU A 16 32.40 -17.09 14.56
CA GLU A 16 32.09 -18.01 15.65
C GLU A 16 33.02 -19.23 15.54
N GLU A 17 33.75 -19.49 16.64
CA GLU A 17 34.68 -20.58 16.78
C GLU A 17 33.96 -21.92 16.56
N GLY A 18 34.31 -22.64 15.50
CA GLY A 18 33.85 -24.00 15.25
C GLY A 18 33.21 -24.29 13.88
N ILE A 19 33.09 -23.28 13.01
CA ILE A 19 32.55 -23.47 11.66
C ILE A 19 33.67 -23.40 10.64
N SER A 20 33.76 -24.44 9.77
CA SER A 20 34.90 -24.62 8.90
C SER A 20 34.91 -23.73 7.66
N SER A 21 33.72 -23.24 7.22
CA SER A 21 33.61 -22.31 6.09
C SER A 21 32.34 -21.46 6.16
N PRO A 22 32.31 -20.29 5.51
CA PRO A 22 31.10 -19.46 5.37
C PRO A 22 29.94 -20.21 4.70
N ASP A 23 30.21 -21.04 3.73
CA ASP A 23 29.21 -21.80 2.97
C ASP A 23 28.53 -22.85 3.86
N GLU A 24 29.28 -23.54 4.74
CA GLU A 24 28.72 -24.50 5.70
C GLU A 24 27.79 -23.83 6.71
N LEU A 25 28.15 -22.62 7.14
CA LEU A 25 27.29 -21.81 8.03
C LEU A 25 25.98 -21.42 7.35
N GLU A 26 26.04 -20.95 6.10
CA GLU A 26 24.87 -20.58 5.32
C GLU A 26 23.95 -21.78 5.11
N GLU A 27 24.51 -22.96 4.79
CA GLU A 27 23.74 -24.19 4.60
C GLU A 27 23.03 -24.61 5.91
N GLN A 28 23.73 -24.60 7.03
CA GLN A 28 23.15 -24.90 8.35
C GLN A 28 22.03 -23.93 8.74
N MET A 29 22.27 -22.63 8.59
CA MET A 29 21.26 -21.61 8.86
C MET A 29 20.03 -21.76 7.96
N THR A 30 20.24 -22.08 6.70
CA THR A 30 19.16 -22.31 5.72
C THR A 30 18.32 -23.51 6.12
N GLU A 31 18.92 -24.61 6.53
CA GLU A 31 18.21 -25.82 6.93
C GLU A 31 17.45 -25.62 8.26
N GLU A 32 18.05 -24.95 9.24
CA GLU A 32 17.36 -24.58 10.48
C GLU A 32 16.11 -23.74 10.19
N ARG A 33 16.24 -22.71 9.35
CA ARG A 33 15.13 -21.84 8.96
C ARG A 33 14.04 -22.57 8.20
N ARG A 34 14.43 -23.48 7.30
CA ARG A 34 13.48 -24.34 6.57
C ARG A 34 12.66 -25.19 7.53
N GLY A 35 13.31 -25.89 8.46
CA GLY A 35 12.61 -26.69 9.46
C GLY A 35 11.68 -25.88 10.37
N ARG A 36 12.06 -24.63 10.67
CA ARG A 36 11.19 -23.70 11.43
C ARG A 36 9.96 -23.30 10.61
N LEU A 37 10.13 -22.91 9.34
CA LEU A 37 9.02 -22.55 8.46
C LEU A 37 8.05 -23.70 8.27
N GLU A 38 8.54 -24.90 8.06
CA GLU A 38 7.69 -26.09 7.91
C GLU A 38 6.84 -26.34 9.16
N LYS A 39 7.42 -26.22 10.36
CA LYS A 39 6.67 -26.35 11.62
C LYS A 39 5.59 -25.26 11.76
N LEU A 40 5.89 -24.02 11.40
CA LEU A 40 4.93 -22.92 11.48
C LEU A 40 3.77 -23.10 10.48
N THR A 41 4.05 -23.59 9.29
CA THR A 41 3.05 -23.77 8.24
C THR A 41 2.18 -25.00 8.44
N LEU A 42 2.64 -26.02 9.15
CA LEU A 42 1.85 -27.22 9.48
C LEU A 42 0.53 -26.89 10.18
N ALA A 43 0.53 -25.89 11.06
CA ALA A 43 -0.67 -25.46 11.81
C ALA A 43 -1.71 -24.76 10.91
N VAL A 44 -1.32 -24.26 9.74
CA VAL A 44 -2.17 -23.40 8.86
C VAL A 44 -2.61 -24.16 7.60
N ARG A 45 -2.05 -25.35 7.32
CA ARG A 45 -2.30 -26.13 6.09
C ARG A 45 -3.74 -26.61 5.86
N ALA A 46 -4.64 -26.43 6.82
CA ALA A 46 -6.03 -26.85 6.67
C ALA A 46 -6.75 -26.04 5.58
N GLY A 47 -6.74 -26.54 4.34
CA GLY A 47 -7.49 -25.97 3.22
C GLY A 47 -6.71 -25.02 2.29
N VAL A 48 -5.42 -24.74 2.55
CA VAL A 48 -4.59 -23.88 1.72
C VAL A 48 -3.30 -24.61 1.31
N SER A 49 -2.95 -24.55 0.02
CA SER A 49 -1.64 -25.03 -0.45
C SER A 49 -0.57 -24.03 -0.05
N ILE A 50 0.37 -24.44 0.79
CA ILE A 50 1.47 -23.60 1.28
C ILE A 50 2.79 -24.21 0.87
N SER A 51 3.63 -23.43 0.17
CA SER A 51 5.04 -23.72 -0.06
C SER A 51 5.92 -22.85 0.84
N THR A 52 7.09 -23.37 1.20
CA THR A 52 8.05 -22.64 2.04
C THR A 52 9.36 -22.47 1.28
N LYS A 53 9.99 -21.30 1.41
CA LYS A 53 11.30 -21.00 0.82
C LYS A 53 12.17 -20.28 1.84
N VAL A 54 13.46 -20.56 1.82
CA VAL A 54 14.49 -19.74 2.47
C VAL A 54 15.32 -19.13 1.36
N LEU A 55 15.43 -17.81 1.35
CA LEU A 55 16.16 -17.05 0.35
C LEU A 55 17.32 -16.32 1.02
N VAL A 56 18.46 -16.24 0.35
CA VAL A 56 19.67 -15.58 0.87
C VAL A 56 19.93 -14.31 0.05
N GLY A 57 20.20 -13.19 0.71
CA GLY A 57 20.54 -11.93 0.08
C GLY A 57 19.78 -10.73 0.64
N ARG A 58 19.71 -9.67 -0.14
CA ARG A 58 19.00 -8.43 0.25
C ARG A 58 17.50 -8.64 0.23
N VAL A 59 16.84 -8.34 1.36
CA VAL A 59 15.45 -8.69 1.63
C VAL A 59 14.50 -8.22 0.51
N HIS A 60 14.55 -6.93 0.14
CA HIS A 60 13.64 -6.39 -0.88
C HIS A 60 13.90 -6.99 -2.28
N GLU A 61 15.16 -7.22 -2.65
CA GLU A 61 15.53 -7.81 -3.95
C GLU A 61 15.04 -9.25 -4.07
N GLN A 62 15.25 -10.06 -3.03
CA GLN A 62 14.83 -11.45 -3.02
C GLN A 62 13.30 -11.59 -3.06
N ILE A 63 12.56 -10.71 -2.36
CA ILE A 63 11.10 -10.70 -2.43
C ILE A 63 10.65 -10.36 -3.85
N ILE A 64 11.23 -9.33 -4.49
CA ILE A 64 10.84 -8.92 -5.85
C ILE A 64 11.15 -10.04 -6.86
N ARG A 65 12.33 -10.66 -6.78
CA ARG A 65 12.68 -11.82 -7.63
C ARG A 65 11.68 -12.97 -7.47
N GLU A 66 11.33 -13.30 -6.23
CA GLU A 66 10.34 -14.34 -5.94
C GLU A 66 8.95 -13.98 -6.47
N VAL A 67 8.54 -12.71 -6.35
CA VAL A 67 7.26 -12.23 -6.89
C VAL A 67 7.21 -12.41 -8.40
N VAL A 68 8.27 -12.02 -9.10
CA VAL A 68 8.34 -12.13 -10.57
C VAL A 68 8.39 -13.58 -11.02
N SER A 69 9.31 -14.38 -10.44
CA SER A 69 9.51 -15.78 -10.85
C SER A 69 8.34 -16.69 -10.47
N GLY A 70 7.69 -16.42 -9.34
CA GLY A 70 6.57 -17.20 -8.82
C GLY A 70 5.19 -16.71 -9.30
N GLY A 71 5.11 -15.55 -9.98
CA GLY A 71 3.85 -14.95 -10.44
C GLY A 71 2.89 -14.60 -9.29
N HIS A 72 3.42 -14.02 -8.22
CA HIS A 72 2.61 -13.70 -7.03
C HIS A 72 1.79 -12.42 -7.22
N ASP A 73 0.54 -12.46 -6.77
CA ASP A 73 -0.43 -11.36 -6.90
C ASP A 73 -0.40 -10.38 -5.73
N LEU A 74 0.21 -10.75 -4.61
CA LEU A 74 0.23 -9.96 -3.38
C LEU A 74 1.44 -10.34 -2.51
N VAL A 75 2.11 -9.35 -1.96
CA VAL A 75 3.11 -9.52 -0.90
C VAL A 75 2.51 -9.14 0.44
N LEU A 76 2.63 -10.03 1.42
CA LEU A 76 2.30 -9.78 2.82
C LEU A 76 3.60 -9.81 3.63
N LYS A 77 3.94 -8.72 4.30
CA LYS A 77 5.17 -8.65 5.10
C LYS A 77 4.89 -7.95 6.42
N PRO A 78 5.39 -8.47 7.55
CA PRO A 78 5.45 -7.69 8.77
C PRO A 78 6.28 -6.42 8.54
N ALA A 79 5.77 -5.27 8.95
CA ALA A 79 6.50 -4.01 8.84
C ALA A 79 7.75 -4.04 9.74
N GLU A 80 8.87 -3.55 9.21
CA GLU A 80 10.10 -3.42 9.99
C GLU A 80 9.89 -2.35 11.07
N GLY A 81 9.75 -2.79 12.32
CA GLY A 81 9.67 -1.88 13.46
C GLY A 81 11.04 -1.59 14.03
N SER A 82 11.44 -0.34 14.12
CA SER A 82 12.60 0.03 14.90
C SER A 82 12.31 -0.20 16.40
N LYS A 83 12.88 -1.26 16.98
CA LYS A 83 12.80 -1.55 18.42
C LYS A 83 13.46 -0.45 19.30
N ARG A 84 14.26 0.44 18.71
CA ARG A 84 15.08 1.44 19.43
C ARG A 84 14.58 2.89 19.37
N LEU A 85 13.72 3.22 18.42
CA LEU A 85 13.19 4.58 18.29
C LEU A 85 11.66 4.52 18.39
N LYS A 86 11.08 5.37 19.21
CA LYS A 86 9.63 5.65 19.25
C LYS A 86 9.08 6.18 17.91
N GLN A 87 9.89 6.14 16.85
CA GLN A 87 9.54 6.58 15.51
C GLN A 87 8.86 5.45 14.75
N ARG A 88 7.65 5.73 14.33
CA ARG A 88 6.69 4.87 13.64
C ARG A 88 7.00 4.75 12.12
N LEU A 89 8.27 4.72 11.72
CA LEU A 89 8.67 4.70 10.31
C LEU A 89 8.81 3.27 9.82
N PHE A 90 8.45 3.02 8.56
CA PHE A 90 8.80 1.80 7.84
C PHE A 90 10.32 1.78 7.59
N GLY A 91 10.91 0.59 7.59
CA GLY A 91 12.33 0.40 7.28
C GLY A 91 12.65 0.64 5.81
N ASP A 92 13.94 0.65 5.49
CA ASP A 92 14.40 0.85 4.11
C ASP A 92 13.91 -0.25 3.16
N ASN A 93 13.92 -1.52 3.62
CA ASN A 93 13.40 -2.63 2.83
C ASN A 93 11.90 -2.49 2.57
N ASP A 94 11.12 -2.06 3.56
CA ASP A 94 9.68 -1.81 3.41
C ASP A 94 9.42 -0.72 2.38
N THR A 95 10.18 0.39 2.47
CA THR A 95 10.05 1.53 1.55
C THR A 95 10.40 1.12 0.11
N ARG A 96 11.50 0.39 -0.07
CA ARG A 96 11.92 -0.12 -1.39
C ARG A 96 10.90 -1.11 -1.94
N LEU A 97 10.42 -2.03 -1.10
CA LEU A 97 9.41 -3.00 -1.51
C LEU A 97 8.11 -2.34 -1.95
N MET A 98 7.63 -1.34 -1.20
CA MET A 98 6.45 -0.54 -1.62
C MET A 98 6.68 0.17 -2.95
N LYS A 99 7.89 0.63 -3.24
CA LYS A 99 8.23 1.35 -4.47
C LYS A 99 8.37 0.38 -5.65
N ASP A 100 9.14 -0.68 -5.49
CA ASP A 100 9.69 -1.46 -6.60
C ASP A 100 8.92 -2.78 -6.87
N SER A 101 8.05 -3.23 -5.94
CA SER A 101 7.25 -4.44 -6.16
C SER A 101 6.30 -4.29 -7.35
N PRO A 102 6.21 -5.26 -8.25
CA PRO A 102 5.27 -5.24 -9.37
C PRO A 102 3.83 -5.56 -8.96
N CYS A 103 3.61 -6.17 -7.80
CA CYS A 103 2.28 -6.47 -7.26
C CYS A 103 1.99 -5.64 -6.00
N PRO A 104 0.74 -5.60 -5.52
CA PRO A 104 0.39 -4.95 -4.26
C PRO A 104 1.20 -5.48 -3.09
N VAL A 105 1.55 -4.57 -2.17
CA VAL A 105 2.30 -4.90 -0.94
C VAL A 105 1.49 -4.48 0.28
N LEU A 106 1.19 -5.43 1.15
CA LEU A 106 0.58 -5.17 2.46
C LEU A 106 1.64 -5.31 3.56
N LEU A 107 2.01 -4.17 4.13
CA LEU A 107 2.87 -4.10 5.31
C LEU A 107 2.01 -4.14 6.56
N ILE A 108 2.12 -5.24 7.30
CA ILE A 108 1.30 -5.49 8.48
C ILE A 108 2.04 -4.98 9.71
N ARG A 109 1.43 -4.03 10.43
CA ARG A 109 1.85 -3.70 11.80
C ARG A 109 1.21 -4.66 12.78
N THR A 110 1.91 -4.88 13.88
CA THR A 110 1.46 -5.80 14.92
C THR A 110 0.05 -5.46 15.37
N ILE A 111 -0.86 -6.41 15.24
CA ILE A 111 -2.21 -6.37 15.80
C ILE A 111 -2.10 -6.94 17.21
N PRO A 112 -2.29 -6.13 18.28
CA PRO A 112 -1.86 -6.50 19.63
C PRO A 112 -2.70 -7.59 20.30
N SER A 113 -3.89 -7.90 19.80
CA SER A 113 -4.77 -8.87 20.45
C SER A 113 -5.75 -9.56 19.50
N PRO A 114 -6.19 -10.79 19.81
CA PRO A 114 -7.23 -11.46 19.06
C PRO A 114 -8.51 -10.61 18.96
N PRO A 115 -9.25 -10.72 17.87
CA PRO A 115 -9.13 -11.70 16.77
C PRO A 115 -8.10 -11.40 15.66
N TYR A 116 -7.04 -10.68 15.89
CA TYR A 116 -5.96 -10.35 14.94
C TYR A 116 -6.45 -9.93 13.54
N ARG A 117 -7.44 -9.03 13.51
CA ARG A 117 -8.03 -8.51 12.29
C ARG A 117 -8.10 -6.98 12.33
N HIS A 118 -8.03 -6.36 11.17
CA HIS A 118 -8.31 -4.94 11.07
C HIS A 118 -9.81 -4.69 11.30
N ARG A 119 -10.12 -3.65 12.06
CA ARG A 119 -11.51 -3.25 12.38
C ARG A 119 -11.97 -2.09 11.53
N ARG A 120 -11.07 -1.18 11.18
CA ARG A 120 -11.32 0.02 10.39
C ARG A 120 -10.34 0.08 9.24
N ILE A 121 -10.86 -0.06 8.03
CA ILE A 121 -10.07 -0.07 6.80
C ILE A 121 -10.44 1.17 6.00
N CYS A 122 -9.42 1.98 5.65
CA CYS A 122 -9.58 3.21 4.91
C CYS A 122 -9.02 3.07 3.49
N ALA A 123 -9.80 3.44 2.48
CA ALA A 123 -9.35 3.65 1.11
C ALA A 123 -9.00 5.12 0.90
N ALA A 124 -7.74 5.43 0.58
CA ALA A 124 -7.26 6.78 0.35
C ALA A 124 -7.23 7.07 -1.16
N LEU A 125 -8.18 7.89 -1.64
CA LEU A 125 -8.37 8.16 -3.06
C LEU A 125 -7.67 9.45 -3.50
N TYR A 126 -7.11 9.42 -4.71
CA TYR A 126 -6.62 10.60 -5.40
C TYR A 126 -7.77 11.45 -5.93
N GLN A 127 -7.56 12.76 -5.97
CA GLN A 127 -8.41 13.65 -6.74
C GLN A 127 -8.23 13.36 -8.24
N ASP A 128 -9.32 13.17 -8.97
CA ASP A 128 -9.30 12.76 -10.37
C ASP A 128 -8.66 13.79 -11.31
N GLU A 129 -8.68 15.05 -10.94
CA GLU A 129 -8.26 16.16 -11.79
C GLU A 129 -7.18 17.02 -11.14
N LYS A 130 -5.93 16.90 -11.65
CA LYS A 130 -4.97 18.01 -11.63
C LYS A 130 -4.91 18.59 -13.04
N PRO A 131 -4.84 19.91 -13.22
CA PRO A 131 -4.57 20.51 -14.52
C PRO A 131 -3.30 19.92 -15.11
N GLY A 132 -3.38 19.28 -16.30
CA GLY A 132 -2.25 18.64 -16.97
C GLY A 132 -1.87 17.24 -16.47
N GLY A 133 -2.65 16.63 -15.59
CA GLY A 133 -2.40 15.25 -15.08
C GLY A 133 -3.01 14.17 -15.97
N GLN A 134 -2.46 12.94 -15.85
CA GLN A 134 -2.99 11.74 -16.53
C GLN A 134 -4.29 11.31 -15.83
N ARG A 135 -5.41 11.69 -16.42
CA ARG A 135 -6.75 11.52 -15.84
C ARG A 135 -7.17 10.05 -15.72
N ASP A 136 -6.82 9.25 -16.70
CA ASP A 136 -7.27 7.86 -16.77
C ASP A 136 -6.53 6.97 -15.77
N ASP A 137 -5.24 7.20 -15.55
CA ASP A 137 -4.43 6.42 -14.61
C ASP A 137 -4.91 6.57 -13.16
N ARG A 138 -5.35 7.78 -12.78
CA ARG A 138 -5.89 8.02 -11.42
C ARG A 138 -7.21 7.34 -11.18
N LYS A 139 -8.08 7.32 -12.15
CA LYS A 139 -9.35 6.57 -12.06
C LYS A 139 -9.12 5.09 -11.91
N LEU A 140 -8.17 4.55 -12.68
CA LEU A 140 -7.82 3.14 -12.60
C LEU A 140 -7.22 2.79 -11.23
N ILE A 141 -6.30 3.59 -10.71
CA ILE A 141 -5.70 3.33 -9.40
C ILE A 141 -6.71 3.51 -8.27
N ASN A 142 -7.58 4.52 -8.30
CA ASN A 142 -8.66 4.72 -7.35
C ASN A 142 -9.62 3.52 -7.31
N ARG A 143 -9.98 3.01 -8.48
CA ARG A 143 -10.79 1.79 -8.58
C ARG A 143 -10.11 0.61 -7.90
N ARG A 144 -8.83 0.37 -8.17
CA ARG A 144 -8.08 -0.72 -7.53
C ARG A 144 -7.96 -0.55 -6.02
N ILE A 145 -7.72 0.68 -5.53
CA ILE A 145 -7.73 0.99 -4.10
C ILE A 145 -9.05 0.56 -3.47
N LEU A 146 -10.17 0.97 -4.06
CA LEU A 146 -11.51 0.64 -3.58
C LEU A 146 -11.79 -0.87 -3.62
N GLU A 147 -11.40 -1.56 -4.69
CA GLU A 147 -11.56 -3.01 -4.84
C GLU A 147 -10.80 -3.77 -3.73
N HIS A 148 -9.53 -3.45 -3.50
CA HIS A 148 -8.71 -4.11 -2.49
C HIS A 148 -9.17 -3.78 -1.07
N ALA A 149 -9.45 -2.50 -0.78
CA ALA A 149 -9.91 -2.07 0.54
C ALA A 149 -11.29 -2.67 0.87
N GLY A 150 -12.21 -2.64 -0.09
CA GLY A 150 -13.55 -3.19 0.08
C GLY A 150 -13.53 -4.71 0.24
N TRP A 151 -12.69 -5.42 -0.51
CA TRP A 151 -12.50 -6.86 -0.34
C TRP A 151 -11.96 -7.20 1.05
N LEU A 152 -10.91 -6.50 1.49
CA LEU A 152 -10.34 -6.70 2.83
C LEU A 152 -11.33 -6.37 3.94
N ALA A 153 -12.11 -5.29 3.79
CA ALA A 153 -13.13 -4.92 4.75
C ALA A 153 -14.21 -5.99 4.88
N ASN A 154 -14.66 -6.53 3.76
CA ASN A 154 -15.66 -7.59 3.74
C ASN A 154 -15.14 -8.89 4.40
N VAL A 155 -13.96 -9.36 4.02
CA VAL A 155 -13.38 -10.61 4.55
C VAL A 155 -13.10 -10.51 6.05
N GLN A 156 -12.73 -9.31 6.53
CA GLN A 156 -12.40 -9.09 7.93
C GLN A 156 -13.58 -8.58 8.77
N PHE A 157 -14.76 -8.36 8.15
CA PHE A 157 -15.93 -7.74 8.79
C PHE A 157 -15.57 -6.39 9.42
N ALA A 158 -14.79 -5.58 8.70
CA ALA A 158 -14.31 -4.28 9.13
C ALA A 158 -15.25 -3.14 8.71
N GLU A 159 -15.24 -2.06 9.49
CA GLU A 159 -15.80 -0.79 9.04
C GLU A 159 -15.00 -0.29 7.83
N PHE A 160 -15.70 0.08 6.76
CA PHE A 160 -15.08 0.53 5.53
C PHE A 160 -15.26 2.03 5.33
N HIS A 161 -14.15 2.76 5.28
CA HIS A 161 -14.10 4.19 5.09
C HIS A 161 -13.41 4.55 3.77
N VAL A 162 -13.93 5.56 3.08
CA VAL A 162 -13.30 6.16 1.90
C VAL A 162 -12.91 7.59 2.23
N ILE A 163 -11.64 7.90 2.12
CA ILE A 163 -11.09 9.24 2.32
C ILE A 163 -10.77 9.83 0.94
N HIS A 164 -11.49 10.86 0.55
CA HIS A 164 -11.27 11.61 -0.68
C HIS A 164 -10.87 13.05 -0.35
N ALA A 165 -9.59 13.35 -0.48
CA ALA A 165 -9.07 14.70 -0.33
C ALA A 165 -9.15 15.45 -1.67
N TRP A 166 -9.57 16.72 -1.63
CA TRP A 166 -9.72 17.55 -2.81
C TRP A 166 -9.25 18.99 -2.57
N GLU A 167 -8.76 19.62 -3.61
CA GLU A 167 -8.30 21.01 -3.60
C GLU A 167 -8.96 21.78 -4.74
N ALA A 168 -9.31 23.03 -4.48
CA ALA A 168 -9.70 23.97 -5.51
C ALA A 168 -8.41 24.70 -5.98
N TYR A 169 -7.88 24.31 -7.13
CA TYR A 169 -6.64 24.87 -7.64
C TYR A 169 -6.75 26.36 -7.93
N GLY A 170 -5.74 27.13 -7.51
CA GLY A 170 -5.72 28.57 -7.71
C GLY A 170 -6.62 29.35 -6.74
N GLU A 171 -7.25 28.70 -5.77
CA GLU A 171 -8.12 29.38 -4.79
C GLU A 171 -7.38 30.50 -4.04
N GLN A 172 -6.13 30.28 -3.64
CA GLN A 172 -5.32 31.27 -2.94
C GLN A 172 -5.04 32.50 -3.82
N ASP A 173 -4.77 32.27 -5.11
CA ASP A 173 -4.53 33.35 -6.07
C ASP A 173 -5.81 34.14 -6.34
N LEU A 174 -6.95 33.46 -6.38
CA LEU A 174 -8.26 34.09 -6.56
C LEU A 174 -8.65 34.91 -5.34
N GLN A 175 -8.34 34.45 -4.14
CA GLN A 175 -8.62 35.16 -2.88
C GLN A 175 -7.67 36.35 -2.63
N SER A 176 -6.46 36.31 -3.19
CA SER A 176 -5.44 37.37 -2.99
C SER A 176 -5.75 38.66 -3.73
N GLY A 177 -6.78 38.68 -4.58
CA GLY A 177 -7.19 39.87 -5.36
C GLY A 177 -6.25 40.21 -6.53
N PHE A 178 -5.24 39.39 -6.80
CA PHE A 178 -4.35 39.55 -7.96
C PHE A 178 -4.94 39.06 -9.28
N SER A 179 -6.14 38.47 -9.23
CA SER A 179 -6.83 38.06 -10.45
C SER A 179 -7.41 39.30 -11.15
N PRO A 180 -7.08 39.54 -12.42
CA PRO A 180 -7.67 40.65 -13.19
C PRO A 180 -9.14 40.40 -13.53
N PHE A 181 -9.68 39.25 -13.17
CA PHE A 181 -11.09 38.91 -13.37
C PHE A 181 -11.82 38.96 -12.03
N GLN A 182 -12.99 39.62 -12.00
CA GLN A 182 -13.95 39.50 -10.90
C GLN A 182 -14.46 38.05 -10.87
N PHE A 183 -13.72 37.17 -10.21
CA PHE A 183 -14.06 35.76 -10.11
C PHE A 183 -14.71 35.52 -8.75
N ASP A 184 -15.88 34.89 -8.77
CA ASP A 184 -16.55 34.46 -7.56
C ASP A 184 -15.84 33.20 -7.02
N ALA A 185 -14.84 33.43 -6.17
CA ALA A 185 -14.03 32.36 -5.60
C ALA A 185 -14.88 31.40 -4.76
N GLU A 186 -15.90 31.84 -4.09
CA GLU A 186 -16.79 31.01 -3.28
C GLU A 186 -17.59 30.05 -4.18
N ASN A 187 -18.15 30.58 -5.26
CA ASN A 187 -18.89 29.76 -6.22
C ASN A 187 -17.99 28.73 -6.92
N TYR A 188 -16.75 29.10 -7.25
CA TYR A 188 -15.77 28.19 -7.81
C TYR A 188 -15.46 27.02 -6.85
N VAL A 189 -15.17 27.33 -5.59
CA VAL A 189 -14.90 26.31 -4.56
C VAL A 189 -16.10 25.39 -4.36
N ALA A 190 -17.32 25.94 -4.36
CA ALA A 190 -18.56 25.16 -4.25
C ALA A 190 -18.77 24.24 -5.46
N GLN A 191 -18.46 24.71 -6.67
CA GLN A 191 -18.51 23.89 -7.89
C GLN A 191 -17.49 22.76 -7.87
N GLU A 192 -16.25 23.04 -7.45
CA GLU A 192 -15.21 22.00 -7.32
C GLU A 192 -15.58 20.96 -6.27
N GLN A 193 -16.15 21.37 -5.14
CA GLN A 193 -16.65 20.44 -4.13
C GLN A 193 -17.73 19.51 -4.70
N LYS A 194 -18.71 20.11 -5.41
CA LYS A 194 -19.80 19.35 -6.04
C LYS A 194 -19.26 18.36 -7.06
N ARG A 195 -18.34 18.77 -7.92
CA ARG A 195 -17.72 17.95 -8.96
C ARG A 195 -16.96 16.75 -8.35
N ASN A 196 -16.16 16.98 -7.32
CA ASN A 196 -15.45 15.92 -6.63
C ASN A 196 -16.41 14.92 -5.95
N ARG A 197 -17.52 15.39 -5.40
CA ARG A 197 -18.57 14.54 -4.83
C ARG A 197 -19.22 13.66 -5.89
N GLU A 198 -19.65 14.25 -7.01
CA GLU A 198 -20.28 13.54 -8.12
C GLU A 198 -19.33 12.49 -8.73
N ALA A 199 -18.05 12.80 -8.85
CA ALA A 199 -17.03 11.87 -9.32
C ALA A 199 -16.89 10.67 -8.38
N LEU A 200 -16.82 10.89 -7.07
CA LEU A 200 -16.78 9.83 -6.07
C LEU A 200 -18.03 8.95 -6.10
N GLU A 201 -19.23 9.56 -6.12
CA GLU A 201 -20.51 8.84 -6.18
C GLU A 201 -20.62 7.98 -7.44
N THR A 202 -20.20 8.52 -8.59
CA THR A 202 -20.16 7.79 -9.87
C THR A 202 -19.22 6.58 -9.78
N MET A 203 -18.03 6.75 -9.21
CA MET A 203 -17.07 5.66 -9.05
C MET A 203 -17.61 4.54 -8.14
N LEU A 204 -18.23 4.91 -7.02
CA LEU A 204 -18.84 3.96 -6.10
C LEU A 204 -20.04 3.23 -6.74
N ALA A 205 -20.85 3.93 -7.55
CA ALA A 205 -21.95 3.31 -8.31
C ALA A 205 -21.42 2.30 -9.32
N GLN A 206 -20.40 2.64 -10.11
CA GLN A 206 -19.78 1.73 -11.08
C GLN A 206 -19.22 0.48 -10.42
N LEU A 207 -18.60 0.60 -9.22
CA LEU A 207 -18.13 -0.55 -8.47
C LEU A 207 -19.26 -1.44 -7.96
N ARG A 208 -20.39 -0.86 -7.56
CA ARG A 208 -21.58 -1.62 -7.16
C ARG A 208 -22.20 -2.36 -8.35
N GLU A 209 -22.18 -1.76 -9.53
CA GLU A 209 -22.75 -2.33 -10.76
C GLU A 209 -21.84 -3.40 -11.39
N SER A 210 -20.53 -3.27 -11.28
CA SER A 210 -19.56 -4.21 -11.84
C SER A 210 -19.57 -5.60 -11.16
N ARG A 211 -20.68 -5.97 -10.57
CA ARG A 211 -21.02 -7.13 -9.75
C ARG A 211 -20.82 -8.50 -10.39
N ASN A 212 -19.91 -8.67 -11.28
CA ASN A 212 -19.54 -10.02 -11.71
C ASN A 212 -18.61 -10.73 -10.71
N THR A 213 -18.37 -10.12 -9.56
CA THR A 213 -17.57 -10.69 -8.50
C THR A 213 -18.46 -10.97 -7.29
N ALA A 214 -18.68 -12.25 -7.02
CA ALA A 214 -19.27 -12.80 -5.79
C ALA A 214 -18.50 -12.36 -4.50
N MET A 215 -17.71 -11.30 -4.56
CA MET A 215 -16.74 -10.89 -3.56
C MET A 215 -17.13 -9.68 -2.72
N VAL A 216 -18.21 -8.95 -3.02
CA VAL A 216 -18.60 -7.78 -2.22
C VAL A 216 -20.09 -7.78 -1.91
N PRO A 217 -20.53 -8.52 -0.86
CA PRO A 217 -21.96 -8.59 -0.50
C PRO A 217 -22.54 -7.25 -0.03
N VAL A 218 -21.73 -6.39 0.61
CA VAL A 218 -22.19 -5.09 1.14
C VAL A 218 -21.11 -4.03 0.95
N PHE A 219 -21.06 -3.42 -0.23
CA PHE A 219 -20.18 -2.28 -0.48
C PHE A 219 -20.89 -0.98 -0.08
N ASN A 220 -20.80 -0.62 1.19
CA ASN A 220 -21.39 0.60 1.72
C ASN A 220 -20.37 1.36 2.58
N PRO A 221 -19.37 2.04 1.96
CA PRO A 221 -18.37 2.77 2.68
C PRO A 221 -18.93 4.06 3.31
N VAL A 222 -18.36 4.46 4.45
CA VAL A 222 -18.52 5.80 4.98
C VAL A 222 -17.56 6.73 4.25
N CYS A 223 -18.10 7.70 3.51
CA CYS A 223 -17.29 8.60 2.68
C CYS A 223 -16.93 9.88 3.43
N HIS A 224 -15.66 10.25 3.38
CA HIS A 224 -15.10 11.47 3.96
C HIS A 224 -14.53 12.36 2.84
N MET A 225 -15.22 13.45 2.55
CA MET A 225 -14.78 14.49 1.60
C MET A 225 -14.04 15.58 2.38
N ILE A 226 -12.75 15.73 2.15
CA ILE A 226 -11.91 16.65 2.93
C ILE A 226 -11.22 17.62 1.99
N LYS A 227 -11.45 18.92 2.22
CA LYS A 227 -10.74 19.98 1.50
C LYS A 227 -9.34 20.14 2.09
N GLY A 228 -8.32 20.08 1.26
CA GLY A 228 -6.93 20.27 1.64
C GLY A 228 -5.97 19.31 0.93
N SER A 229 -4.70 19.47 1.26
CA SER A 229 -3.65 18.67 0.64
C SER A 229 -3.91 17.17 0.80
N HIS A 230 -3.76 16.43 -0.29
CA HIS A 230 -4.00 14.99 -0.33
C HIS A 230 -3.26 14.25 0.80
N ARG A 231 -2.00 14.60 1.05
CA ARG A 231 -1.18 14.00 2.09
C ARG A 231 -1.74 14.23 3.48
N ASP A 232 -1.92 15.51 3.82
CA ASP A 232 -2.25 15.90 5.19
C ASP A 232 -3.68 15.52 5.56
N ALA A 233 -4.62 15.65 4.62
CA ALA A 233 -6.00 15.26 4.80
C ALA A 233 -6.15 13.74 5.05
N ILE A 234 -5.44 12.91 4.28
CA ILE A 234 -5.47 11.45 4.47
C ILE A 234 -4.88 11.06 5.80
N ILE A 235 -3.70 11.59 6.14
CA ILE A 235 -3.01 11.24 7.40
C ILE A 235 -3.87 11.66 8.59
N SER A 236 -4.35 12.91 8.61
CA SER A 236 -5.16 13.43 9.71
C SER A 236 -6.45 12.62 9.88
N LYS A 237 -7.13 12.30 8.77
CA LYS A 237 -8.39 11.54 8.83
C LYS A 237 -8.18 10.08 9.22
N ALA A 238 -7.12 9.45 8.73
CA ALA A 238 -6.79 8.08 9.14
C ALA A 238 -6.48 7.98 10.64
N ILE A 239 -5.81 8.99 11.20
CA ILE A 239 -5.55 9.09 12.65
C ILE A 239 -6.85 9.34 13.43
N GLU A 240 -7.68 10.28 12.98
CA GLU A 240 -8.99 10.59 13.61
C GLU A 240 -9.89 9.35 13.65
N LEU A 241 -9.91 8.58 12.57
CA LEU A 241 -10.68 7.35 12.48
C LEU A 241 -10.05 6.18 13.24
N GLU A 242 -8.86 6.36 13.81
CA GLU A 242 -8.06 5.27 14.39
C GLU A 242 -7.97 4.07 13.42
N ALA A 243 -7.64 4.35 12.17
CA ALA A 243 -7.56 3.33 11.13
C ALA A 243 -6.54 2.24 11.48
N ASP A 244 -6.92 0.98 11.30
CA ASP A 244 -6.03 -0.17 11.47
C ASP A 244 -5.28 -0.50 10.19
N LEU A 245 -5.88 -0.18 9.03
CA LEU A 245 -5.31 -0.37 7.69
C LEU A 245 -5.69 0.80 6.79
N VAL A 246 -4.72 1.35 6.09
CA VAL A 246 -4.94 2.32 5.01
C VAL A 246 -4.46 1.73 3.69
N VAL A 247 -5.32 1.73 2.69
CA VAL A 247 -4.98 1.33 1.32
C VAL A 247 -4.72 2.58 0.49
N VAL A 248 -3.52 2.68 -0.05
CA VAL A 248 -3.04 3.80 -0.88
C VAL A 248 -2.62 3.30 -2.26
N GLY A 249 -2.66 4.14 -3.26
CA GLY A 249 -2.15 3.82 -4.59
C GLY A 249 -0.74 4.37 -4.81
N SER A 250 0.01 3.73 -5.68
CA SER A 250 1.26 4.27 -6.23
C SER A 250 1.00 4.79 -7.63
N GLU A 251 1.27 6.06 -7.90
CA GLU A 251 1.26 6.59 -9.26
C GLU A 251 2.51 6.08 -10.01
N LYS A 252 2.38 5.75 -11.30
CA LYS A 252 3.56 5.55 -12.15
C LYS A 252 4.31 6.86 -12.25
N SER A 253 5.56 6.89 -11.83
CA SER A 253 6.46 7.97 -12.22
C SER A 253 7.16 7.55 -13.51
N SER A 254 6.70 8.07 -14.63
CA SER A 254 7.39 7.90 -15.92
C SER A 254 8.55 8.89 -15.98
N GLY A 255 9.78 8.38 -16.21
CA GLY A 255 10.95 9.18 -16.51
C GLY A 255 12.05 9.17 -15.45
N ILE A 256 13.18 9.80 -15.79
CA ILE A 256 14.43 9.88 -15.01
C ILE A 256 14.24 10.51 -13.62
N THR A 257 13.14 11.23 -13.39
CA THR A 257 12.78 11.84 -12.10
C THR A 257 12.23 10.84 -11.08
N SER A 258 11.95 9.60 -11.47
CA SER A 258 11.40 8.55 -10.58
C SER A 258 12.34 8.15 -9.45
N LEU A 259 13.63 8.44 -9.59
CA LEU A 259 14.67 8.01 -8.66
C LEU A 259 14.85 8.92 -7.43
N ILE A 260 14.27 10.14 -7.42
CA ILE A 260 14.67 11.17 -6.46
C ILE A 260 13.53 11.62 -5.53
N VAL A 261 12.26 11.42 -5.87
CA VAL A 261 11.15 11.96 -5.08
C VAL A 261 10.35 10.82 -4.45
N ASP A 262 10.29 10.81 -3.11
CA ASP A 262 9.34 9.97 -2.37
C ASP A 262 7.93 10.27 -2.89
N SER A 263 7.23 9.24 -3.38
CA SER A 263 5.84 9.41 -3.82
C SER A 263 4.97 9.85 -2.65
N THR A 264 3.92 10.61 -2.94
CA THR A 264 2.94 11.01 -1.91
C THR A 264 2.43 9.80 -1.12
N ALA A 265 2.18 8.68 -1.80
CA ALA A 265 1.76 7.43 -1.18
C ALA A 265 2.81 6.86 -0.20
N THR A 266 4.09 6.86 -0.58
CA THR A 266 5.17 6.41 0.31
C THR A 266 5.28 7.33 1.54
N THR A 267 5.14 8.64 1.34
CA THR A 267 5.17 9.61 2.45
C THR A 267 3.99 9.40 3.40
N ILE A 268 2.77 9.19 2.87
CA ILE A 268 1.58 8.86 3.67
C ILE A 268 1.85 7.58 4.47
N ALA A 269 2.31 6.53 3.79
CA ALA A 269 2.60 5.25 4.43
C ALA A 269 3.58 5.40 5.59
N ARG A 270 4.66 6.16 5.41
CA ARG A 270 5.69 6.38 6.45
C ARG A 270 5.18 7.13 7.68
N GLN A 271 4.19 8.00 7.53
CA GLN A 271 3.64 8.81 8.64
C GLN A 271 2.51 8.11 9.41
N LEU A 272 1.88 7.11 8.81
CA LEU A 272 0.84 6.32 9.47
C LEU A 272 1.43 5.33 10.47
N SER A 273 0.69 5.09 11.56
CA SER A 273 1.06 4.12 12.60
C SER A 273 0.35 2.77 12.46
N CYS A 274 -0.55 2.66 11.49
CA CYS A 274 -1.31 1.44 11.19
C CYS A 274 -0.67 0.61 10.07
N SER A 275 -1.26 -0.52 9.74
CA SER A 275 -0.92 -1.29 8.55
C SER A 275 -1.18 -0.47 7.28
N VAL A 276 -0.38 -0.69 6.24
CA VAL A 276 -0.54 0.02 4.97
C VAL A 276 -0.49 -0.97 3.82
N MET A 277 -1.45 -0.87 2.92
CA MET A 277 -1.42 -1.59 1.64
C MET A 277 -1.13 -0.60 0.51
N MET A 278 -0.05 -0.84 -0.22
CA MET A 278 0.29 -0.09 -1.44
C MET A 278 -0.23 -0.86 -2.66
N VAL A 279 -1.12 -0.24 -3.42
CA VAL A 279 -1.68 -0.81 -4.66
C VAL A 279 -0.97 -0.21 -5.86
N LYS A 280 -0.69 -1.02 -6.87
CA LYS A 280 0.00 -0.62 -8.11
C LYS A 280 -0.99 -0.49 -9.27
N PRO A 281 -0.71 0.35 -10.29
CA PRO A 281 -1.42 0.31 -11.58
C PRO A 281 -1.33 -1.09 -12.23
N ALA A 282 -2.30 -1.45 -13.06
CA ALA A 282 -2.35 -2.78 -13.67
C ALA A 282 -1.15 -3.10 -14.58
N ASP A 283 -0.59 -2.07 -15.21
CA ASP A 283 0.48 -2.20 -16.21
C ASP A 283 1.88 -2.12 -15.59
N ALA A 284 1.99 -2.04 -14.26
CA ALA A 284 3.30 -1.98 -13.58
C ALA A 284 4.08 -3.31 -13.67
N VAL A 285 3.46 -4.37 -14.18
CA VAL A 285 4.00 -5.74 -14.17
C VAL A 285 5.01 -5.99 -15.30
N ALA A 286 5.09 -5.15 -16.35
CA ALA A 286 5.76 -5.55 -17.59
C ALA A 286 7.12 -4.90 -17.87
N ASP A 287 7.41 -3.69 -17.39
CA ASP A 287 8.44 -2.90 -18.08
C ASP A 287 9.73 -2.56 -17.32
N ASP A 288 9.90 -2.89 -16.02
CA ASP A 288 11.02 -2.26 -15.28
C ASP A 288 11.75 -3.17 -14.24
N VAL A 289 11.75 -4.47 -14.41
CA VAL A 289 12.67 -5.30 -13.62
C VAL A 289 13.92 -5.54 -14.46
N GLY A 290 14.79 -4.54 -14.53
CA GLY A 290 16.17 -4.70 -14.98
C GLY A 290 16.88 -5.62 -13.99
N LEU A 291 16.77 -6.90 -14.21
CA LEU A 291 17.56 -7.93 -13.56
C LEU A 291 18.82 -8.13 -14.42
N ASP A 292 19.84 -7.27 -14.23
CA ASP A 292 21.22 -7.56 -14.58
C ASP A 292 21.97 -8.17 -13.41
#